data_310cc0d41a9bfda515fa563a6d0627e5
#
_entry.id   310cc0d41a9bfda515fa563a6d0627e5
#
_cell.length_a   1.000
_cell.length_b   1.000
_cell.length_c   1.000
_cell.angle_alpha   90.00
_cell.angle_beta   90.00
_cell.angle_gamma   90.00
#
_symmetry.space_group_name_H-M   'P 1'
#
loop_
_entity.id
_entity.type
_entity.pdbx_description
1 polymer ?
#
loop_
_entity_poly.entity_id
_entity_poly.type
_entity_poly.pdbx_seq_one_letter_code
_entity_poly.pdbx_strand_id
1 'polypeptide(L)'
;MYHGAGCHLCERALAKVRKLRSELGFELEEIAIDGSPELEAHYRELIPVVEIDGQRAFTYYVHEDAFRRRLAVAQTRAAQASL
;
A
#
# COMPACT_ATOMS: atom_id res chain seq x y z
N MET A 1 0.60 3.57 1.76
CA MET A 1 -0.78 3.15 1.50
C MET A 1 -1.73 4.30 1.80
N TYR A 2 -2.61 4.60 0.88
CA TYR A 2 -3.61 5.66 1.03
C TYR A 2 -4.94 5.06 1.46
N HIS A 3 -5.57 5.65 2.47
CA HIS A 3 -6.84 5.19 3.03
C HIS A 3 -7.69 6.37 3.47
N GLY A 4 -8.95 6.10 3.84
CA GLY A 4 -9.88 7.14 4.28
C GLY A 4 -10.81 6.67 5.38
N ALA A 5 -11.42 7.63 6.09
CA ALA A 5 -12.39 7.35 7.14
C ALA A 5 -13.64 6.68 6.57
N GLY A 6 -14.22 5.75 7.33
CA GLY A 6 -15.45 5.05 6.93
C GLY A 6 -15.30 4.07 5.78
N CYS A 7 -14.08 3.73 5.42
CA CYS A 7 -13.79 2.80 4.32
C CYS A 7 -13.53 1.39 4.86
N HIS A 8 -14.51 0.51 4.72
CA HIS A 8 -14.37 -0.88 5.18
C HIS A 8 -13.31 -1.66 4.41
N LEU A 9 -13.18 -1.41 3.12
CA LEU A 9 -12.12 -2.03 2.31
C LEU A 9 -10.74 -1.57 2.78
N CYS A 10 -10.62 -0.31 3.18
CA CYS A 10 -9.37 0.23 3.73
C CYS A 10 -8.99 -0.48 5.04
N GLU A 11 -9.96 -0.71 5.91
CA GLU A 11 -9.73 -1.41 7.18
C GLU A 11 -9.21 -2.82 6.95
N ARG A 12 -9.82 -3.55 6.01
CA ARG A 12 -9.39 -4.90 5.65
C ARG A 12 -8.00 -4.91 5.02
N ALA A 13 -7.74 -3.99 4.11
CA ALA A 13 -6.46 -3.87 3.45
C ALA A 13 -5.36 -3.53 4.45
N LEU A 14 -5.61 -2.59 5.37
CA LEU A 14 -4.66 -2.23 6.41
C LEU A 14 -4.31 -3.42 7.30
N ALA A 15 -5.30 -4.22 7.70
CA ALA A 15 -5.06 -5.40 8.52
C ALA A 15 -4.12 -6.38 7.80
N LYS A 16 -4.35 -6.62 6.51
CA LYS A 16 -3.50 -7.50 5.69
C LYS A 16 -2.08 -6.94 5.55
N VAL A 17 -1.96 -5.67 5.21
CA VAL A 17 -0.65 -5.05 4.98
C VAL A 17 0.16 -4.98 6.27
N ARG A 18 -0.47 -4.69 7.41
CA ARG A 18 0.20 -4.69 8.71
C ARG A 18 0.68 -6.09 9.10
N LYS A 19 -0.12 -7.11 8.82
CA LYS A 19 0.26 -8.50 9.05
C LYS A 19 1.47 -8.86 8.19
N LEU A 20 1.45 -8.52 6.91
CA LEU A 20 2.56 -8.77 5.99
C LEU A 20 3.81 -8.02 6.42
N ARG A 21 3.67 -6.80 6.93
CA ARG A 21 4.79 -6.04 7.47
C ARG A 21 5.45 -6.77 8.63
N SER A 22 4.66 -7.32 9.54
CA SER A 22 5.20 -8.10 10.67
C SER A 22 5.97 -9.31 10.21
N GLU A 23 5.53 -9.96 9.14
CA GLU A 23 6.19 -11.15 8.60
C GLU A 23 7.41 -10.82 7.75
N LEU A 24 7.33 -9.79 6.92
CA LEU A 24 8.33 -9.49 5.89
C LEU A 24 9.29 -8.36 6.24
N GLY A 25 8.96 -7.53 7.23
CA GLY A 25 9.88 -6.52 7.75
C GLY A 25 10.12 -5.33 6.83
N PHE A 26 9.15 -4.91 6.03
CA PHE A 26 9.26 -3.71 5.21
C PHE A 26 8.76 -2.47 5.95
N GLU A 27 9.09 -1.28 5.44
CA GLU A 27 8.56 -0.03 5.95
C GLU A 27 7.16 0.22 5.38
N LEU A 28 6.24 0.64 6.24
CA LEU A 28 4.87 0.95 5.85
C LEU A 28 4.56 2.40 6.22
N GLU A 29 4.12 3.17 5.23
CA GLU A 29 3.60 4.51 5.44
C GLU A 29 2.09 4.49 5.20
N GLU A 30 1.34 4.88 6.22
CA GLU A 30 -0.13 4.94 6.17
C GLU A 30 -0.55 6.40 6.04
N ILE A 31 -1.21 6.74 4.93
CA ILE A 31 -1.59 8.12 4.62
C ILE A 31 -3.10 8.22 4.54
N ALA A 32 -3.71 8.96 5.47
CA ALA A 32 -5.12 9.28 5.41
C ALA A 32 -5.35 10.41 4.42
N ILE A 33 -6.29 10.23 3.50
CA ILE A 33 -6.60 11.26 2.50
C ILE A 33 -7.52 12.34 3.04
N ASP A 34 -8.19 12.09 4.19
CA ASP A 34 -9.15 13.00 4.77
C ASP A 34 -8.49 14.32 5.18
N GLY A 35 -9.13 15.41 4.84
CA GLY A 35 -8.62 16.74 5.15
C GLY A 35 -7.63 17.31 4.14
N SER A 36 -7.24 16.53 3.14
CA SER A 36 -6.40 17.01 2.04
C SER A 36 -7.21 17.05 0.74
N PRO A 37 -7.63 18.21 0.26
CA PRO A 37 -8.42 18.27 -0.98
C PRO A 37 -7.73 17.62 -2.18
N GLU A 38 -6.41 17.75 -2.28
CA GLU A 38 -5.64 17.16 -3.36
C GLU A 38 -5.66 15.63 -3.30
N LEU A 39 -5.43 15.06 -2.12
CA LEU A 39 -5.44 13.61 -1.94
C LEU A 39 -6.87 13.06 -2.11
N GLU A 40 -7.87 13.75 -1.58
CA GLU A 40 -9.25 13.33 -1.75
C GLU A 40 -9.67 13.33 -3.22
N ALA A 41 -9.32 14.36 -3.96
CA ALA A 41 -9.63 14.44 -5.39
C ALA A 41 -8.95 13.31 -6.19
N HIS A 42 -7.72 12.96 -5.79
CA HIS A 42 -6.91 11.98 -6.51
C HIS A 42 -7.24 10.53 -6.18
N TYR A 43 -7.56 10.24 -4.91
CA TYR A 43 -7.65 8.88 -4.41
C TYR A 43 -9.01 8.44 -3.89
N ARG A 44 -9.96 9.34 -3.65
CA ARG A 44 -11.23 9.01 -2.97
C ARG A 44 -11.96 7.81 -3.58
N GLU A 45 -12.00 7.72 -4.89
CA GLU A 45 -12.70 6.63 -5.59
C GLU A 45 -11.83 5.39 -5.77
N LEU A 46 -10.57 5.45 -5.39
CA LEU A 46 -9.60 4.37 -5.60
C LEU A 46 -9.18 3.67 -4.30
N ILE A 47 -9.45 4.28 -3.14
CA ILE A 47 -8.98 3.74 -1.87
C ILE A 47 -9.62 2.40 -1.52
N PRO A 48 -8.87 1.52 -0.88
CA PRO A 48 -7.46 1.68 -0.50
C PRO A 48 -6.53 1.60 -1.72
N VAL A 49 -5.49 2.43 -1.72
CA VAL A 49 -4.44 2.39 -2.75
C VAL A 49 -3.14 1.99 -2.08
N VAL A 50 -2.55 0.90 -2.53
CA VAL A 50 -1.25 0.45 -2.04
C VAL A 50 -0.21 0.70 -3.12
N GLU A 51 0.82 1.45 -2.76
CA GLU A 51 1.98 1.67 -3.60
C GLU A 51 3.17 0.93 -3.02
N ILE A 52 3.92 0.29 -3.90
CA ILE A 52 5.16 -0.38 -3.53
C ILE A 52 6.27 0.29 -4.32
N ASP A 53 7.22 0.88 -3.58
CA ASP A 53 8.36 1.58 -4.18
C ASP A 53 7.91 2.67 -5.15
N GLY A 54 6.89 3.43 -4.76
CA GLY A 54 6.35 4.54 -5.55
C GLY A 54 5.46 4.13 -6.70
N GLN A 55 5.20 2.84 -6.90
CA GLN A 55 4.36 2.35 -7.98
C GLN A 55 3.06 1.77 -7.44
N ARG A 56 1.93 2.15 -8.06
CA ARG A 56 0.63 1.61 -7.67
C ARG A 56 0.59 0.12 -7.92
N ALA A 57 0.33 -0.63 -6.85
CA ALA A 57 0.26 -2.09 -6.89
C ALA A 57 -1.18 -2.62 -6.76
N PHE A 58 -1.96 -2.05 -5.85
CA PHE A 58 -3.32 -2.52 -5.56
C PHE A 58 -4.27 -1.35 -5.34
N THR A 59 -5.51 -1.53 -5.81
CA THR A 59 -6.65 -0.69 -5.44
C THR A 59 -7.76 -1.63 -4.94
N TYR A 60 -8.54 -1.16 -3.95
CA TYR A 60 -9.67 -1.87 -3.33
C TYR A 60 -9.29 -3.12 -2.55
N TYR A 61 -8.61 -4.07 -3.15
CA TYR A 61 -8.25 -5.35 -2.53
C TYR A 61 -6.76 -5.61 -2.60
N VAL A 62 -6.21 -6.15 -1.50
CA VAL A 62 -4.82 -6.57 -1.44
C VAL A 62 -4.78 -8.09 -1.49
N HIS A 63 -4.08 -8.63 -2.48
CA HIS A 63 -3.87 -10.06 -2.64
C HIS A 63 -2.50 -10.41 -2.08
N GLU A 64 -2.46 -11.23 -1.02
CA GLU A 64 -1.23 -11.51 -0.27
C GLU A 64 -0.12 -12.10 -1.14
N ASP A 65 -0.45 -13.08 -1.98
CA ASP A 65 0.57 -13.72 -2.83
C ASP A 65 1.15 -12.74 -3.84
N ALA A 66 0.30 -11.94 -4.47
CA ALA A 66 0.74 -10.90 -5.41
C ALA A 66 1.57 -9.83 -4.70
N PHE A 67 1.19 -9.46 -3.48
CA PHE A 67 1.94 -8.51 -2.67
C PHE A 67 3.35 -9.03 -2.39
N ARG A 68 3.48 -10.28 -1.97
CA ARG A 68 4.78 -10.90 -1.69
C ARG A 68 5.68 -10.89 -2.93
N ARG A 69 5.13 -11.21 -4.10
CA ARG A 69 5.89 -11.20 -5.36
C ARG A 69 6.35 -9.79 -5.73
N ARG A 70 5.46 -8.80 -5.63
CA ARG A 70 5.80 -7.42 -5.98
C ARG A 70 6.82 -6.82 -5.02
N LEU A 71 6.69 -7.12 -3.73
CA LEU A 71 7.65 -6.67 -2.74
C LEU A 71 9.03 -7.29 -2.99
N ALA A 72 9.10 -8.56 -3.31
CA ALA A 72 10.35 -9.25 -3.61
C ALA A 72 11.06 -8.61 -4.82
N VAL A 73 10.31 -8.26 -5.87
CA VAL A 73 10.85 -7.56 -7.04
C VAL A 73 11.40 -6.18 -6.65
N ALA A 74 10.66 -5.42 -5.85
CA ALA A 74 11.10 -4.10 -5.39
C ALA A 74 12.36 -4.19 -4.53
N GLN A 75 12.45 -5.17 -3.64
CA GLN A 75 13.63 -5.40 -2.81
C GLN A 75 14.83 -5.80 -3.64
N THR A 76 14.64 -6.62 -4.66
CA THR A 76 15.70 -7.02 -5.58
C THR A 76 16.23 -5.82 -6.37
N ARG A 77 15.34 -4.96 -6.87
CA ARG A 77 15.72 -3.72 -7.56
C ARG A 77 16.53 -2.79 -6.66
N ALA A 78 16.09 -2.62 -5.42
CA ALA A 78 16.80 -1.79 -4.45
C ALA A 78 18.20 -2.33 -4.17
N ALA A 79 18.34 -3.65 -4.02
CA ALA A 79 19.64 -4.29 -3.83
C ALA A 79 20.57 -4.10 -5.04
N GLN A 80 20.03 -4.21 -6.25
CA GLN A 80 20.80 -3.98 -7.48
C GLN A 80 21.21 -2.52 -7.64
N ALA A 81 20.34 -1.59 -7.26
CA ALA A 81 20.63 -0.16 -7.32
C ALA A 81 21.73 0.24 -6.33
N SER A 82 21.94 -0.52 -5.28
CA SER A 82 22.95 -0.28 -4.25
C SER A 82 24.36 -0.73 -4.67
N LEU A 83 24.46 -1.43 -5.75
CA LEU A 83 25.73 -1.91 -6.30
C LEU A 83 26.31 -0.91 -7.30
#